data_4130af90d0fa3970decf526ccf698dd4
#
_entry.id   4130af90d0fa3970decf526ccf698dd4
#
_cell.length_a   1.000
_cell.length_b   1.000
_cell.length_c   1.000
_cell.angle_alpha   90.00
_cell.angle_beta   90.00
_cell.angle_gamma   90.00
#
_symmetry.space_group_name_H-M   'P 1'
#
loop_
_entity.id
_entity.type
_entity.pdbx_description
1 polymer ?
#
loop_
_entity_poly.entity_id
_entity_poly.type
_entity_poly.pdbx_seq_one_letter_code
_entity_poly.pdbx_strand_id
1 'polypeptide(L)'
;MAILEVEHVSKTFGKTEVLKDISFTLEKGDVVSIIGSSGSGKTTFLRCLNFLEHPDTGVIRVNGETLFDAANPETRQESEIRKKRLHFGLVFQSFNLFPQYTALGNVMLAKELLAKEQPDYKARKKEIHAEIEAEAKSLLTQMGLADRMNNYPHQLSGGQCQRVAIARALALKPDILCFDEPTSALDPELTGEVLKVIKELADQKTTMIIVTPEMAVARDVASQVIFMDDGRILEKGTPEEVFGHTKEERTRQFLSRFTQG
;
A
#
# COMPACT_ATOMS: atom_id res chain seq x y z
N MET A 1 19.73 1.56 4.56
CA MET A 1 19.89 0.77 3.33
C MET A 1 18.52 0.68 2.68
N ALA A 2 18.39 1.17 1.45
CA ALA A 2 17.10 1.25 0.79
C ALA A 2 16.45 -0.14 0.69
N ILE A 3 15.19 -0.23 1.10
CA ILE A 3 14.37 -1.44 0.95
C ILE A 3 13.71 -1.47 -0.43
N LEU A 4 13.38 -0.28 -0.98
CA LEU A 4 12.83 -0.13 -2.32
C LEU A 4 13.66 0.89 -3.10
N GLU A 5 14.01 0.51 -4.32
CA GLU A 5 14.64 1.37 -5.31
C GLU A 5 13.80 1.36 -6.59
N VAL A 6 13.41 2.52 -7.04
CA VAL A 6 12.66 2.73 -8.28
C VAL A 6 13.46 3.66 -9.17
N GLU A 7 13.77 3.20 -10.38
CA GLU A 7 14.63 3.90 -11.32
C GLU A 7 13.95 4.04 -12.68
N HIS A 8 13.75 5.26 -13.13
CA HIS A 8 13.28 5.62 -14.48
C HIS A 8 11.99 4.92 -14.92
N VAL A 9 11.04 4.74 -13.98
CA VAL A 9 9.77 4.08 -14.26
C VAL A 9 8.84 5.02 -15.03
N SER A 10 8.37 4.55 -16.20
CA SER A 10 7.35 5.23 -17.01
C SER A 10 6.20 4.29 -17.34
N LYS A 11 5.01 4.87 -17.60
CA LYS A 11 3.80 4.12 -17.99
C LYS A 11 2.93 4.92 -18.94
N THR A 12 2.55 4.29 -20.05
CA THR A 12 1.67 4.86 -21.07
C THR A 12 0.42 4.01 -21.24
N PHE A 13 -0.74 4.62 -21.35
CA PHE A 13 -2.00 3.98 -21.74
C PHE A 13 -2.47 4.57 -23.08
N GLY A 14 -2.42 3.76 -24.11
CA GLY A 14 -2.72 4.22 -25.47
C GLY A 14 -1.77 5.32 -25.93
N LYS A 15 -2.24 6.58 -26.01
CA LYS A 15 -1.42 7.76 -26.36
C LYS A 15 -1.07 8.64 -25.18
N THR A 16 -1.55 8.31 -23.98
CA THR A 16 -1.36 9.12 -22.77
C THR A 16 -0.26 8.55 -21.91
N GLU A 17 0.83 9.29 -21.77
CA GLU A 17 1.90 8.98 -20.82
C GLU A 17 1.47 9.45 -19.43
N VAL A 18 1.19 8.47 -18.54
CA VAL A 18 0.64 8.71 -17.19
C VAL A 18 1.74 8.80 -16.14
N LEU A 19 2.83 8.04 -16.31
CA LEU A 19 4.03 8.15 -15.49
C LEU A 19 5.22 8.50 -16.38
N LYS A 20 5.99 9.50 -15.94
CA LYS A 20 7.06 10.11 -16.73
C LYS A 20 8.35 10.14 -15.91
N ASP A 21 9.17 9.10 -16.06
CA ASP A 21 10.51 9.03 -15.46
C ASP A 21 10.51 9.15 -13.91
N ILE A 22 9.77 8.25 -13.26
CA ILE A 22 9.67 8.23 -11.81
C ILE A 22 10.88 7.51 -11.21
N SER A 23 11.60 8.21 -10.31
CA SER A 23 12.73 7.65 -9.57
C SER A 23 12.69 8.08 -8.11
N PHE A 24 12.76 7.11 -7.19
CA PHE A 24 12.88 7.38 -5.76
C PHE A 24 13.36 6.14 -5.00
N THR A 25 13.74 6.34 -3.73
CA THR A 25 14.13 5.27 -2.81
C THR A 25 13.34 5.36 -1.52
N LEU A 26 13.13 4.21 -0.87
CA LEU A 26 12.47 4.09 0.43
C LEU A 26 13.37 3.29 1.37
N GLU A 27 13.65 3.82 2.55
CA GLU A 27 14.41 3.12 3.58
C GLU A 27 13.49 2.20 4.40
N LYS A 28 14.07 1.14 4.98
CA LYS A 28 13.30 0.22 5.83
C LYS A 28 12.81 0.94 7.10
N GLY A 29 11.54 0.79 7.40
CA GLY A 29 10.89 1.41 8.55
C GLY A 29 10.42 2.84 8.30
N ASP A 30 10.61 3.37 7.09
CA ASP A 30 10.13 4.68 6.70
C ASP A 30 8.72 4.63 6.12
N VAL A 31 8.06 5.79 6.19
CA VAL A 31 6.75 6.02 5.59
C VAL A 31 6.87 7.11 4.54
N VAL A 32 6.55 6.79 3.30
CA VAL A 32 6.44 7.76 2.20
C VAL A 32 4.97 8.07 1.95
N SER A 33 4.58 9.34 2.04
CA SER A 33 3.27 9.81 1.58
C SER A 33 3.38 10.43 0.20
N ILE A 34 2.53 9.99 -0.73
CA ILE A 34 2.43 10.51 -2.09
C ILE A 34 1.16 11.37 -2.18
N ILE A 35 1.36 12.67 -2.38
CA ILE A 35 0.29 13.65 -2.53
C ILE A 35 0.30 14.24 -3.94
N GLY A 36 -0.79 14.90 -4.35
CA GLY A 36 -0.88 15.56 -5.67
C GLY A 36 -2.31 15.56 -6.22
N SER A 37 -2.48 16.27 -7.31
CA SER A 37 -3.78 16.46 -7.98
C SER A 37 -4.42 15.14 -8.42
N SER A 38 -5.75 15.10 -8.54
CA SER A 38 -6.43 13.96 -9.18
C SER A 38 -5.89 13.80 -10.61
N GLY A 39 -5.65 12.56 -11.03
CA GLY A 39 -5.09 12.26 -12.35
C GLY A 39 -3.56 12.46 -12.47
N SER A 40 -2.83 12.83 -11.40
CA SER A 40 -1.38 13.01 -11.46
C SER A 40 -0.56 11.70 -11.54
N GLY A 41 -1.21 10.53 -11.57
CA GLY A 41 -0.55 9.24 -11.75
C GLY A 41 -0.30 8.45 -10.46
N LYS A 42 -0.65 8.95 -9.25
CA LYS A 42 -0.37 8.31 -7.95
C LYS A 42 -0.82 6.85 -7.84
N THR A 43 -2.11 6.61 -8.11
CA THR A 43 -2.69 5.25 -8.08
C THR A 43 -2.04 4.35 -9.16
N THR A 44 -1.78 4.89 -10.36
CA THR A 44 -1.08 4.14 -11.41
C THR A 44 0.32 3.75 -10.97
N PHE A 45 1.05 4.68 -10.35
CA PHE A 45 2.37 4.39 -9.80
C PHE A 45 2.32 3.30 -8.73
N LEU A 46 1.39 3.40 -7.78
CA LEU A 46 1.21 2.38 -6.74
C LEU A 46 0.87 1.01 -7.35
N ARG A 47 0.04 0.97 -8.39
CA ARG A 47 -0.28 -0.26 -9.13
C ARG A 47 0.93 -0.85 -9.85
N CYS A 48 1.81 -0.01 -10.38
CA CYS A 48 3.07 -0.46 -10.98
C CYS A 48 3.99 -1.11 -9.94
N LEU A 49 4.11 -0.54 -8.74
CA LEU A 49 4.88 -1.12 -7.64
C LEU A 49 4.34 -2.50 -7.22
N ASN A 50 3.02 -2.64 -7.19
CA ASN A 50 2.35 -3.90 -6.82
C ASN A 50 2.17 -4.87 -8.00
N PHE A 51 2.75 -4.60 -9.16
CA PHE A 51 2.62 -5.40 -10.40
C PHE A 51 1.17 -5.68 -10.82
N LEU A 52 0.23 -4.80 -10.47
CA LEU A 52 -1.13 -4.78 -11.00
C LEU A 52 -1.18 -4.12 -12.38
N GLU A 53 -0.22 -3.23 -12.63
CA GLU A 53 0.10 -2.66 -13.93
C GLU A 53 1.59 -2.89 -14.20
N HIS A 54 1.95 -3.15 -15.47
CA HIS A 54 3.36 -3.29 -15.84
C HIS A 54 3.92 -1.93 -16.26
N PRO A 55 5.02 -1.46 -15.66
CA PRO A 55 5.76 -0.33 -16.21
C PRO A 55 6.22 -0.61 -17.63
N ASP A 56 6.36 0.45 -18.45
CA ASP A 56 6.89 0.32 -19.81
C ASP A 56 8.41 0.42 -19.83
N THR A 57 8.99 1.22 -18.90
CA THR A 57 10.44 1.41 -18.72
C THR A 57 10.82 1.32 -17.26
N GLY A 58 12.12 1.29 -16.99
CA GLY A 58 12.70 1.41 -15.66
C GLY A 58 12.97 0.07 -14.96
N VAL A 59 13.40 0.21 -13.71
CA VAL A 59 13.78 -0.91 -12.84
C VAL A 59 13.13 -0.72 -11.47
N ILE A 60 12.66 -1.82 -10.87
CA ILE A 60 12.17 -1.85 -9.49
C ILE A 60 12.94 -2.93 -8.73
N ARG A 61 13.57 -2.56 -7.61
CA ARG A 61 14.28 -3.49 -6.71
C ARG A 61 13.69 -3.41 -5.30
N VAL A 62 13.59 -4.56 -4.65
CA VAL A 62 13.23 -4.68 -3.24
C VAL A 62 14.28 -5.51 -2.53
N ASN A 63 14.81 -5.02 -1.41
CA ASN A 63 15.90 -5.67 -0.65
C ASN A 63 17.14 -5.99 -1.54
N GLY A 64 17.41 -5.17 -2.56
CA GLY A 64 18.49 -5.41 -3.53
C GLY A 64 18.16 -6.43 -4.61
N GLU A 65 17.02 -7.14 -4.54
CA GLU A 65 16.56 -8.04 -5.60
C GLU A 65 15.82 -7.26 -6.69
N THR A 66 16.20 -7.49 -7.96
CA THR A 66 15.50 -6.89 -9.10
C THR A 66 14.19 -7.62 -9.35
N LEU A 67 13.08 -6.98 -8.99
CA LEU A 67 11.74 -7.53 -9.22
C LEU A 67 11.24 -7.24 -10.64
N PHE A 68 11.61 -6.09 -11.19
CA PHE A 68 11.24 -5.69 -12.54
C PHE A 68 12.42 -4.96 -13.20
N ASP A 69 12.67 -5.33 -14.45
CA ASP A 69 13.59 -4.62 -15.34
C ASP A 69 12.96 -4.62 -16.74
N ALA A 70 12.67 -3.45 -17.27
CA ALA A 70 12.06 -3.28 -18.58
C ALA A 70 12.94 -3.87 -19.72
N ALA A 71 14.25 -3.92 -19.53
CA ALA A 71 15.19 -4.50 -20.48
C ALA A 71 15.24 -6.05 -20.41
N ASN A 72 14.72 -6.65 -19.32
CA ASN A 72 14.71 -8.11 -19.13
C ASN A 72 13.29 -8.69 -19.20
N PRO A 73 12.88 -9.33 -20.32
CA PRO A 73 11.54 -9.92 -20.47
C PRO A 73 11.20 -11.02 -19.45
N GLU A 74 12.19 -11.70 -18.88
CA GLU A 74 11.97 -12.76 -17.87
C GLU A 74 11.32 -12.19 -16.61
N THR A 75 11.58 -10.93 -16.28
CA THR A 75 10.95 -10.26 -15.14
C THR A 75 9.45 -10.04 -15.29
N ARG A 76 8.88 -10.27 -16.48
CA ARG A 76 7.46 -10.09 -16.81
C ARG A 76 6.67 -11.41 -16.84
N GLN A 77 7.30 -12.54 -16.53
CA GLN A 77 6.61 -13.83 -16.50
C GLN A 77 5.62 -13.88 -15.31
N GLU A 78 4.38 -14.34 -15.57
CA GLU A 78 3.31 -14.34 -14.56
C GLU A 78 3.66 -15.20 -13.32
N SER A 79 4.39 -16.30 -13.49
CA SER A 79 4.88 -17.12 -12.39
C SER A 79 5.79 -16.35 -11.44
N GLU A 80 6.66 -15.49 -11.97
CA GLU A 80 7.57 -14.66 -11.19
C GLU A 80 6.84 -13.46 -10.59
N ILE A 81 5.93 -12.83 -11.34
CA ILE A 81 5.11 -11.70 -10.85
C ILE A 81 4.33 -12.09 -9.60
N ARG A 82 3.78 -13.31 -9.54
CA ARG A 82 3.03 -13.77 -8.36
C ARG A 82 3.89 -13.82 -7.11
N LYS A 83 5.16 -14.22 -7.19
CA LYS A 83 6.11 -14.22 -6.07
C LYS A 83 6.47 -12.79 -5.68
N LYS A 84 6.70 -11.92 -6.66
CA LYS A 84 7.08 -10.53 -6.46
C LYS A 84 5.99 -9.71 -5.77
N ARG A 85 4.72 -10.00 -6.06
CA ARG A 85 3.57 -9.38 -5.38
C ARG A 85 3.58 -9.63 -3.87
N LEU A 86 4.23 -10.68 -3.38
CA LEU A 86 4.30 -10.98 -1.94
C LEU A 86 5.16 -9.99 -1.16
N HIS A 87 6.07 -9.26 -1.83
CA HIS A 87 6.83 -8.18 -1.20
C HIS A 87 5.95 -6.98 -0.83
N PHE A 88 4.77 -6.86 -1.44
CA PHE A 88 3.88 -5.74 -1.26
C PHE A 88 2.53 -6.19 -0.67
N GLY A 89 2.10 -5.52 0.38
CA GLY A 89 0.71 -5.61 0.86
C GLY A 89 -0.07 -4.41 0.33
N LEU A 90 -1.20 -4.62 -0.35
CA LEU A 90 -2.00 -3.52 -0.90
C LEU A 90 -3.35 -3.41 -0.20
N VAL A 91 -3.61 -2.20 0.29
CA VAL A 91 -4.88 -1.78 0.87
C VAL A 91 -5.53 -0.80 -0.11
N PHE A 92 -6.68 -1.18 -0.65
CA PHE A 92 -7.42 -0.42 -1.66
C PHE A 92 -8.35 0.62 -1.04
N GLN A 93 -8.70 1.63 -1.80
CA GLN A 93 -9.70 2.64 -1.45
C GLN A 93 -11.07 2.01 -1.12
N SER A 94 -11.51 1.01 -1.86
CA SER A 94 -12.84 0.37 -1.75
C SER A 94 -12.83 -0.93 -0.93
N PHE A 95 -11.94 -1.09 0.05
CA PHE A 95 -11.77 -2.26 0.95
C PHE A 95 -11.53 -3.59 0.20
N ASN A 96 -12.27 -3.89 -0.86
CA ASN A 96 -12.20 -5.09 -1.69
C ASN A 96 -12.20 -6.39 -0.86
N LEU A 97 -13.05 -6.45 0.17
CA LEU A 97 -13.28 -7.67 0.93
C LEU A 97 -14.13 -8.64 0.13
N PHE A 98 -13.83 -9.93 0.29
CA PHE A 98 -14.64 -11.00 -0.29
C PHE A 98 -15.96 -11.13 0.51
N PRO A 99 -17.12 -10.84 -0.09
CA PRO A 99 -18.38 -10.77 0.65
C PRO A 99 -18.86 -12.11 1.19
N GLN A 100 -18.39 -13.22 0.61
CA GLN A 100 -18.73 -14.60 1.02
C GLN A 100 -17.87 -15.10 2.20
N TYR A 101 -16.85 -14.37 2.63
CA TYR A 101 -16.01 -14.71 3.77
C TYR A 101 -16.27 -13.76 4.94
N THR A 102 -16.16 -14.28 6.16
CA THR A 102 -16.14 -13.45 7.39
C THR A 102 -14.86 -12.58 7.43
N ALA A 103 -14.76 -11.67 8.39
CA ALA A 103 -13.54 -10.90 8.63
C ALA A 103 -12.34 -11.83 8.80
N LEU A 104 -12.46 -12.86 9.62
CA LEU A 104 -11.43 -13.87 9.85
C LEU A 104 -11.08 -14.59 8.54
N GLY A 105 -12.07 -15.06 7.79
CA GLY A 105 -11.88 -15.75 6.52
C GLY A 105 -11.18 -14.87 5.47
N ASN A 106 -11.48 -13.57 5.42
CA ASN A 106 -10.79 -12.62 4.53
C ASN A 106 -9.29 -12.51 4.86
N VAL A 107 -8.91 -12.50 6.14
CA VAL A 107 -7.51 -12.41 6.56
C VAL A 107 -6.76 -13.72 6.32
N MET A 108 -7.41 -14.88 6.52
CA MET A 108 -6.79 -16.20 6.36
C MET A 108 -6.55 -16.59 4.90
N LEU A 109 -7.45 -16.18 3.97
CA LEU A 109 -7.58 -16.72 2.62
C LEU A 109 -6.25 -16.80 1.86
N ALA A 110 -5.49 -15.71 1.79
CA ALA A 110 -4.26 -15.68 1.01
C ALA A 110 -3.19 -16.62 1.56
N LYS A 111 -3.04 -16.69 2.88
CA LYS A 111 -2.11 -17.63 3.53
C LYS A 111 -2.51 -19.09 3.32
N GLU A 112 -3.80 -19.41 3.39
CA GLU A 112 -4.30 -20.75 3.10
C GLU A 112 -4.01 -21.17 1.65
N LEU A 113 -4.13 -20.24 0.70
CA LEU A 113 -3.81 -20.51 -0.70
C LEU A 113 -2.32 -20.80 -0.88
N LEU A 114 -1.45 -19.97 -0.27
CA LEU A 114 0.01 -20.19 -0.32
C LEU A 114 0.41 -21.50 0.38
N ALA A 115 -0.21 -21.81 1.53
CA ALA A 115 0.08 -23.04 2.26
C ALA A 115 -0.25 -24.29 1.44
N LYS A 116 -1.28 -24.27 0.60
CA LYS A 116 -1.65 -25.41 -0.27
C LYS A 116 -0.57 -25.76 -1.31
N GLU A 117 0.35 -24.86 -1.60
CA GLU A 117 1.45 -25.06 -2.52
C GLU A 117 2.66 -25.73 -1.85
N GLN A 118 2.67 -25.82 -0.52
CA GLN A 118 3.75 -26.48 0.23
C GLN A 118 3.67 -28.00 0.07
N PRO A 119 4.82 -28.68 -0.11
CA PRO A 119 4.85 -30.14 -0.33
C PRO A 119 4.24 -30.95 0.81
N ASP A 120 4.39 -30.50 2.06
CA ASP A 120 3.95 -31.13 3.28
C ASP A 120 2.52 -30.74 3.72
N TYR A 121 1.85 -29.86 2.99
CA TYR A 121 0.53 -29.33 3.33
C TYR A 121 -0.49 -30.42 3.67
N LYS A 122 -0.55 -31.50 2.85
CA LYS A 122 -1.53 -32.58 3.06
C LYS A 122 -1.34 -33.28 4.40
N ALA A 123 -0.09 -33.48 4.82
CA ALA A 123 0.25 -34.15 6.08
C ALA A 123 -0.03 -33.25 7.29
N ARG A 124 0.24 -31.94 7.16
CA ARG A 124 0.15 -30.96 8.27
C ARG A 124 -1.05 -30.03 8.19
N LYS A 125 -2.04 -30.34 7.35
CA LYS A 125 -3.17 -29.43 7.04
C LYS A 125 -3.86 -28.85 8.27
N LYS A 126 -4.12 -29.67 9.30
CA LYS A 126 -4.80 -29.21 10.54
C LYS A 126 -3.93 -28.25 11.34
N GLU A 127 -2.64 -28.55 11.45
CA GLU A 127 -1.65 -27.74 12.18
C GLU A 127 -1.48 -26.38 11.46
N ILE A 128 -1.21 -26.39 10.16
CA ILE A 128 -1.05 -25.16 9.34
C ILE A 128 -2.32 -24.30 9.39
N HIS A 129 -3.50 -24.91 9.33
CA HIS A 129 -4.76 -24.14 9.44
C HIS A 129 -4.89 -23.48 10.82
N ALA A 130 -4.57 -24.19 11.90
CA ALA A 130 -4.62 -23.63 13.26
C ALA A 130 -3.62 -22.49 13.46
N GLU A 131 -2.41 -22.60 12.90
CA GLU A 131 -1.39 -21.54 12.91
C GLU A 131 -1.89 -20.29 12.17
N ILE A 132 -2.43 -20.45 10.94
CA ILE A 132 -2.97 -19.35 10.13
C ILE A 132 -4.15 -18.68 10.86
N GLU A 133 -5.05 -19.47 11.45
CA GLU A 133 -6.20 -18.95 12.19
C GLU A 133 -5.76 -18.15 13.42
N ALA A 134 -4.80 -18.65 14.19
CA ALA A 134 -4.27 -17.96 15.38
C ALA A 134 -3.63 -16.61 15.00
N GLU A 135 -2.84 -16.59 13.93
CA GLU A 135 -2.20 -15.36 13.43
C GLU A 135 -3.23 -14.35 12.91
N ALA A 136 -4.25 -14.80 12.15
CA ALA A 136 -5.32 -13.96 11.68
C ALA A 136 -6.15 -13.36 12.83
N LYS A 137 -6.45 -14.14 13.87
CA LYS A 137 -7.10 -13.68 15.10
C LYS A 137 -6.27 -12.61 15.82
N SER A 138 -4.96 -12.81 15.91
CA SER A 138 -4.04 -11.82 16.49
C SER A 138 -4.07 -10.50 15.73
N LEU A 139 -3.99 -10.54 14.39
CA LEU A 139 -4.06 -9.35 13.55
C LEU A 139 -5.41 -8.62 13.70
N LEU A 140 -6.52 -9.34 13.70
CA LEU A 140 -7.84 -8.72 13.91
C LEU A 140 -7.97 -8.12 15.30
N THR A 141 -7.39 -8.73 16.33
CA THR A 141 -7.36 -8.17 17.68
C THR A 141 -6.54 -6.88 17.72
N GLN A 142 -5.38 -6.86 17.06
CA GLN A 142 -4.56 -5.65 16.91
C GLN A 142 -5.33 -4.52 16.19
N MET A 143 -6.19 -4.86 15.24
CA MET A 143 -7.07 -3.90 14.55
C MET A 143 -8.30 -3.50 15.38
N GLY A 144 -8.44 -3.97 16.63
CA GLY A 144 -9.61 -3.69 17.47
C GLY A 144 -10.89 -4.37 17.00
N LEU A 145 -10.78 -5.55 16.37
CA LEU A 145 -11.90 -6.29 15.77
C LEU A 145 -12.10 -7.68 16.38
N ALA A 146 -11.65 -7.89 17.64
CA ALA A 146 -11.73 -9.18 18.32
C ALA A 146 -13.16 -9.73 18.42
N ASP A 147 -14.16 -8.86 18.61
CA ASP A 147 -15.58 -9.18 18.71
C ASP A 147 -16.29 -9.25 17.34
N ARG A 148 -15.59 -8.97 16.26
CA ARG A 148 -16.13 -8.89 14.88
C ARG A 148 -15.57 -9.93 13.92
N MET A 149 -14.75 -10.87 14.40
CA MET A 149 -14.04 -11.85 13.56
C MET A 149 -14.97 -12.70 12.69
N ASN A 150 -16.16 -13.00 13.19
CA ASN A 150 -17.17 -13.84 12.52
C ASN A 150 -18.18 -13.05 11.69
N ASN A 151 -18.09 -11.71 11.68
CA ASN A 151 -18.95 -10.86 10.89
C ASN A 151 -18.58 -10.89 9.41
N TYR A 152 -19.59 -10.85 8.54
CA TYR A 152 -19.38 -10.66 7.10
C TYR A 152 -19.22 -9.17 6.76
N PRO A 153 -18.65 -8.82 5.61
CA PRO A 153 -18.41 -7.42 5.23
C PRO A 153 -19.66 -6.52 5.32
N HIS A 154 -20.84 -7.03 4.94
CA HIS A 154 -22.11 -6.30 5.02
C HIS A 154 -22.61 -6.03 6.45
N GLN A 155 -22.00 -6.65 7.46
CA GLN A 155 -22.30 -6.47 8.89
C GLN A 155 -21.26 -5.55 9.59
N LEU A 156 -20.31 -5.01 8.85
CA LEU A 156 -19.25 -4.18 9.34
C LEU A 156 -19.40 -2.73 8.85
N SER A 157 -18.98 -1.76 9.66
CA SER A 157 -18.87 -0.38 9.20
C SER A 157 -17.75 -0.23 8.17
N GLY A 158 -17.73 0.87 7.40
CA GLY A 158 -16.66 1.16 6.45
C GLY A 158 -15.27 1.13 7.09
N GLY A 159 -15.11 1.78 8.26
CA GLY A 159 -13.86 1.76 9.02
C GLY A 159 -13.46 0.36 9.51
N GLN A 160 -14.44 -0.47 9.91
CA GLN A 160 -14.19 -1.87 10.26
C GLN A 160 -13.75 -2.68 9.02
N CYS A 161 -14.42 -2.51 7.88
CA CYS A 161 -14.01 -3.14 6.62
C CYS A 161 -12.58 -2.77 6.22
N GLN A 162 -12.22 -1.50 6.36
CA GLN A 162 -10.86 -1.03 6.06
C GLN A 162 -9.83 -1.66 7.00
N ARG A 163 -10.13 -1.75 8.30
CA ARG A 163 -9.23 -2.41 9.25
C ARG A 163 -9.08 -3.92 8.98
N VAL A 164 -10.12 -4.60 8.50
CA VAL A 164 -10.01 -5.99 8.00
C VAL A 164 -9.11 -6.05 6.75
N ALA A 165 -9.24 -5.09 5.82
CA ALA A 165 -8.39 -5.03 4.63
C ALA A 165 -6.90 -4.81 4.99
N ILE A 166 -6.62 -3.98 6.01
CA ILE A 166 -5.26 -3.79 6.54
C ILE A 166 -4.75 -5.11 7.16
N ALA A 167 -5.54 -5.76 8.02
CA ALA A 167 -5.16 -7.05 8.61
C ALA A 167 -4.87 -8.11 7.54
N ARG A 168 -5.69 -8.17 6.48
CA ARG A 168 -5.49 -9.07 5.33
C ARG A 168 -4.17 -8.81 4.62
N ALA A 169 -3.82 -7.54 4.40
CA ALA A 169 -2.56 -7.17 3.75
C ALA A 169 -1.37 -7.56 4.63
N LEU A 170 -1.43 -7.31 5.94
CA LEU A 170 -0.40 -7.65 6.91
C LEU A 170 -0.21 -9.18 7.09
N ALA A 171 -1.27 -9.97 6.88
CA ALA A 171 -1.21 -11.43 7.07
C ALA A 171 -0.14 -12.11 6.20
N LEU A 172 0.21 -11.54 5.05
CA LEU A 172 1.25 -12.06 4.17
C LEU A 172 2.67 -11.62 4.58
N LYS A 173 2.81 -10.79 5.64
CA LYS A 173 4.09 -10.24 6.12
C LYS A 173 4.89 -9.56 5.01
N PRO A 174 4.28 -8.62 4.26
CA PRO A 174 4.96 -7.96 3.16
C PRO A 174 6.14 -7.12 3.65
N ASP A 175 7.12 -6.90 2.77
CA ASP A 175 8.22 -5.99 3.03
C ASP A 175 7.77 -4.52 3.08
N ILE A 176 6.75 -4.19 2.26
CA ILE A 176 6.22 -2.83 2.08
C ILE A 176 4.70 -2.89 2.07
N LEU A 177 4.06 -2.09 2.93
CA LEU A 177 2.61 -1.94 2.95
C LEU A 177 2.19 -0.70 2.16
N CYS A 178 1.38 -0.90 1.13
CA CYS A 178 0.90 0.14 0.23
C CYS A 178 -0.56 0.49 0.53
N PHE A 179 -0.88 1.77 0.61
CA PHE A 179 -2.24 2.28 0.78
C PHE A 179 -2.64 3.16 -0.40
N ASP A 180 -3.73 2.81 -1.06
CA ASP A 180 -4.33 3.61 -2.14
C ASP A 180 -5.56 4.33 -1.58
N GLU A 181 -5.38 5.57 -1.14
CA GLU A 181 -6.40 6.44 -0.57
C GLU A 181 -7.27 5.76 0.52
N PRO A 182 -6.66 5.27 1.64
CA PRO A 182 -7.32 4.34 2.58
C PRO A 182 -8.53 4.92 3.31
N THR A 183 -8.76 6.22 3.24
CA THR A 183 -9.85 6.92 3.94
C THR A 183 -10.89 7.54 3.01
N SER A 184 -10.62 7.62 1.70
CA SER A 184 -11.46 8.36 0.74
C SER A 184 -12.87 7.77 0.55
N ALA A 185 -13.10 6.51 0.94
CA ALA A 185 -14.40 5.86 0.90
C ALA A 185 -15.11 5.83 2.28
N LEU A 186 -14.61 6.59 3.26
CA LEU A 186 -15.12 6.61 4.63
C LEU A 186 -15.78 7.95 4.97
N ASP A 187 -16.77 7.88 5.85
CA ASP A 187 -17.29 9.06 6.51
C ASP A 187 -16.21 9.70 7.41
N PRO A 188 -16.21 11.03 7.60
CA PRO A 188 -15.20 11.73 8.39
C PRO A 188 -15.04 11.18 9.82
N GLU A 189 -16.12 10.72 10.45
CA GLU A 189 -16.12 10.14 11.79
C GLU A 189 -15.31 8.84 11.86
N LEU A 190 -15.35 8.03 10.78
CA LEU A 190 -14.68 6.73 10.70
C LEU A 190 -13.22 6.86 10.23
N THR A 191 -12.88 7.97 9.59
CA THR A 191 -11.52 8.25 9.11
C THR A 191 -10.49 8.20 10.25
N GLY A 192 -10.83 8.79 11.42
CA GLY A 192 -9.95 8.85 12.59
C GLY A 192 -9.50 7.47 13.10
N GLU A 193 -10.39 6.47 13.08
CA GLU A 193 -10.05 5.10 13.51
C GLU A 193 -9.02 4.43 12.59
N VAL A 194 -9.14 4.64 11.28
CA VAL A 194 -8.20 4.07 10.29
C VAL A 194 -6.86 4.79 10.36
N LEU A 195 -6.87 6.13 10.51
CA LEU A 195 -5.64 6.92 10.66
C LEU A 195 -4.87 6.53 11.92
N LYS A 196 -5.55 6.23 13.02
CA LYS A 196 -4.93 5.74 14.24
C LYS A 196 -4.17 4.43 13.99
N VAL A 197 -4.79 3.47 13.29
CA VAL A 197 -4.13 2.21 12.92
C VAL A 197 -2.90 2.45 12.04
N ILE A 198 -3.00 3.33 11.04
CA ILE A 198 -1.86 3.67 10.18
C ILE A 198 -0.72 4.29 11.00
N LYS A 199 -1.03 5.17 11.96
CA LYS A 199 -0.04 5.76 12.86
C LYS A 199 0.61 4.71 13.77
N GLU A 200 -0.16 3.81 14.36
CA GLU A 200 0.37 2.69 15.17
C GLU A 200 1.32 1.80 14.36
N LEU A 201 1.02 1.53 13.08
CA LEU A 201 1.91 0.79 12.19
C LEU A 201 3.20 1.57 11.88
N ALA A 202 3.12 2.90 11.71
CA ALA A 202 4.29 3.75 11.53
C ALA A 202 5.20 3.76 12.79
N ASP A 203 4.60 3.85 13.97
CA ASP A 203 5.32 3.80 15.25
C ASP A 203 6.04 2.45 15.45
N GLN A 204 5.48 1.35 14.91
CA GLN A 204 6.08 0.02 14.87
C GLN A 204 7.15 -0.14 13.78
N LYS A 205 7.50 0.94 13.06
CA LYS A 205 8.47 0.92 11.97
C LYS A 205 8.08 0.01 10.80
N THR A 206 6.78 -0.12 10.53
CA THR A 206 6.31 -0.74 9.29
C THR A 206 6.68 0.14 8.11
N THR A 207 7.33 -0.43 7.09
CA THR A 207 7.66 0.32 5.87
C THR A 207 6.39 0.52 5.05
N MET A 208 6.05 1.78 4.72
CA MET A 208 4.77 2.07 4.07
C MET A 208 4.90 3.09 2.93
N ILE A 209 4.04 2.92 1.92
CA ILE A 209 3.77 3.92 0.89
C ILE A 209 2.28 4.27 0.97
N ILE A 210 1.95 5.53 1.17
CA ILE A 210 0.58 5.99 1.37
C ILE A 210 0.22 7.02 0.31
N VAL A 211 -0.63 6.65 -0.65
CA VAL A 211 -1.28 7.62 -1.53
C VAL A 211 -2.49 8.17 -0.78
N THR A 212 -2.55 9.48 -0.54
CA THR A 212 -3.63 10.08 0.25
C THR A 212 -3.91 11.53 -0.16
N PRO A 213 -5.18 11.94 -0.18
CA PRO A 213 -5.56 13.35 -0.24
C PRO A 213 -5.53 14.03 1.15
N GLU A 214 -5.36 13.25 2.23
CA GLU A 214 -5.35 13.74 3.61
C GLU A 214 -4.00 14.34 3.97
N MET A 215 -3.90 15.67 3.98
CA MET A 215 -2.65 16.37 4.28
C MET A 215 -2.16 16.10 5.71
N ALA A 216 -3.08 15.84 6.66
CA ALA A 216 -2.74 15.47 8.03
C ALA A 216 -1.93 14.18 8.09
N VAL A 217 -2.30 13.15 7.30
CA VAL A 217 -1.53 11.89 7.22
C VAL A 217 -0.12 12.14 6.70
N ALA A 218 -0.01 12.88 5.60
CA ALA A 218 1.28 13.19 5.00
C ALA A 218 2.17 14.03 5.94
N ARG A 219 1.58 14.85 6.82
CA ARG A 219 2.32 15.69 7.77
C ARG A 219 2.72 14.94 9.03
N ASP A 220 1.78 14.13 9.59
CA ASP A 220 1.91 13.60 10.95
C ASP A 220 2.48 12.18 11.00
N VAL A 221 2.44 11.44 9.87
CA VAL A 221 2.82 10.03 9.82
C VAL A 221 4.02 9.79 8.91
N ALA A 222 4.17 10.57 7.84
CA ALA A 222 5.23 10.33 6.87
C ALA A 222 6.61 10.79 7.38
N SER A 223 7.65 10.00 7.08
CA SER A 223 9.04 10.45 7.17
C SER A 223 9.48 11.22 5.93
N GLN A 224 8.84 10.96 4.79
CA GLN A 224 9.07 11.63 3.52
C GLN A 224 7.74 11.88 2.79
N VAL A 225 7.63 13.03 2.16
CA VAL A 225 6.50 13.41 1.30
C VAL A 225 6.98 13.57 -0.13
N ILE A 226 6.22 13.01 -1.06
CA ILE A 226 6.42 13.13 -2.50
C ILE A 226 5.21 13.86 -3.08
N PHE A 227 5.44 14.99 -3.75
CA PHE A 227 4.41 15.66 -4.53
C PHE A 227 4.50 15.25 -6.00
N MET A 228 3.41 14.68 -6.51
CA MET A 228 3.28 14.29 -7.92
C MET A 228 2.32 15.21 -8.66
N ASP A 229 2.73 15.67 -9.83
CA ASP A 229 1.87 16.38 -10.78
C ASP A 229 2.25 16.00 -12.21
N ASP A 230 1.27 15.88 -13.10
CA ASP A 230 1.44 15.50 -14.51
C ASP A 230 2.36 14.30 -14.74
N GLY A 231 2.23 13.26 -13.92
CA GLY A 231 3.01 12.01 -14.04
C GLY A 231 4.46 12.09 -13.58
N ARG A 232 4.89 13.17 -12.92
CA ARG A 232 6.26 13.39 -12.45
C ARG A 232 6.31 13.61 -10.95
N ILE A 233 7.43 13.27 -10.34
CA ILE A 233 7.77 13.75 -9.00
C ILE A 233 8.33 15.17 -9.18
N LEU A 234 7.58 16.18 -8.72
CA LEU A 234 8.04 17.58 -8.78
C LEU A 234 8.82 17.96 -7.54
N GLU A 235 8.40 17.47 -6.37
CA GLU A 235 9.06 17.79 -5.11
C GLU A 235 9.06 16.57 -4.20
N LYS A 236 10.14 16.40 -3.44
CA LYS A 236 10.26 15.40 -2.38
C LYS A 236 11.10 15.95 -1.23
N GLY A 237 10.74 15.59 -0.02
CA GLY A 237 11.45 16.02 1.19
C GLY A 237 10.76 15.54 2.44
N THR A 238 11.23 16.00 3.58
CA THR A 238 10.53 15.81 4.85
C THR A 238 9.19 16.55 4.82
N PRO A 239 8.22 16.21 5.70
CA PRO A 239 6.98 16.98 5.83
C PRO A 239 7.25 18.49 6.06
N GLU A 240 8.23 18.83 6.88
CA GLU A 240 8.59 20.22 7.15
C GLU A 240 9.08 20.96 5.89
N GLU A 241 9.91 20.31 5.08
CA GLU A 241 10.40 20.88 3.81
C GLU A 241 9.27 21.09 2.81
N VAL A 242 8.41 20.08 2.60
CA VAL A 242 7.36 20.14 1.56
C VAL A 242 6.20 21.05 1.99
N PHE A 243 5.77 21.00 3.26
CA PHE A 243 4.64 21.81 3.73
C PHE A 243 5.03 23.21 4.24
N GLY A 244 6.24 23.35 4.80
CA GLY A 244 6.70 24.62 5.39
C GLY A 244 7.59 25.44 4.47
N HIS A 245 8.42 24.78 3.66
CA HIS A 245 9.49 25.41 2.88
C HIS A 245 9.52 24.94 1.43
N THR A 246 8.32 24.71 0.84
CA THR A 246 8.21 24.23 -0.55
C THR A 246 8.97 25.12 -1.53
N LYS A 247 9.75 24.49 -2.39
CA LYS A 247 10.59 25.14 -3.42
C LYS A 247 9.84 25.30 -4.74
N GLU A 248 8.97 24.32 -5.04
CA GLU A 248 8.26 24.27 -6.30
C GLU A 248 6.97 25.10 -6.26
N GLU A 249 6.81 26.01 -7.21
CA GLU A 249 5.64 26.88 -7.30
C GLU A 249 4.34 26.06 -7.45
N ARG A 250 4.39 24.96 -8.18
CA ARG A 250 3.25 24.08 -8.38
C ARG A 250 2.81 23.37 -7.10
N THR A 251 3.77 22.94 -6.27
CA THR A 251 3.50 22.39 -4.94
C THR A 251 2.85 23.44 -4.05
N ARG A 252 3.34 24.68 -4.06
CA ARG A 252 2.79 25.80 -3.29
C ARG A 252 1.34 26.08 -3.68
N GLN A 253 1.05 26.13 -4.96
CA GLN A 253 -0.32 26.32 -5.47
C GLN A 253 -1.26 25.17 -5.09
N PHE A 254 -0.76 23.94 -5.06
CA PHE A 254 -1.54 22.79 -4.61
C PHE A 254 -1.85 22.89 -3.13
N LEU A 255 -0.84 23.14 -2.29
CA LEU A 255 -0.96 23.19 -0.83
C LEU A 255 -1.83 24.37 -0.34
N SER A 256 -1.81 25.52 -1.04
CA SER A 256 -2.61 26.69 -0.67
C SER A 256 -4.12 26.41 -0.64
N ARG A 257 -4.61 25.40 -1.38
CA ARG A 257 -6.02 24.98 -1.36
C ARG A 257 -6.44 24.31 -0.04
N PHE A 258 -5.48 23.80 0.73
CA PHE A 258 -5.70 23.09 1.99
C PHE A 258 -5.37 23.94 3.23
N THR A 259 -4.81 25.15 3.04
CA THR A 259 -4.49 26.09 4.13
C THR A 259 -5.54 27.16 4.34
N GLN A 260 -6.60 27.20 3.52
CA GLN A 260 -7.68 28.19 3.59
C GLN A 260 -8.96 27.66 4.27
N GLY A 261 -8.85 26.56 5.05
CA GLY A 261 -9.95 25.96 5.82
C GLY A 261 -9.73 26.07 7.33
#